data_c0e7b91906a6765e1dfd6d72187683b6
#
_entry.id   c0e7b91906a6765e1dfd6d72187683b6
#
_cell.length_a   1.000
_cell.length_b   1.000
_cell.length_c   1.000
_cell.angle_alpha   90.00
_cell.angle_beta   90.00
_cell.angle_gamma   90.00
#
_symmetry.space_group_name_H-M   'P 1'
#
loop_
_entity.id
_entity.type
_entity.pdbx_description
1 polymer ?
#
loop_
_entity_poly.entity_id
_entity_poly.type
_entity_poly.pdbx_seq_one_letter_code
_entity_poly.pdbx_strand_id
1 'polypeptide(L)'
;MMELDKIYNMDCLIGMKDIPDGSIDCVICDLPYGTTDCAWDSVIPMEPLWEQYRRILKHQGSVLLFGSEPFSSMLRMSNLDWYKYDWIWQKNVPTGFQHAKNMPMKDYEIISVFSAASMGHANLLKNNRMTYNPQGLQLCHVIENVQSKFNNTVGKRPSHKEVIIREQCNYPRMIISFDSQAGEGANNNRIHPTQKPVDLIRYLVLTYTDMGGVILDNCIGSGTTAIACIREKRHFIGFELNKEYYEKACKRIENEQRQLSLF
;
A
#
# COMPACT_ATOMS: atom_id res chain seq x y z
N MET A 1 -3.11 23.47 9.87
CA MET A 1 -3.03 22.67 8.61
C MET A 1 -1.68 21.96 8.63
N MET A 2 -1.67 20.64 8.42
CA MET A 2 -0.42 19.86 8.36
C MET A 2 0.39 20.25 7.11
N GLU A 3 1.70 20.36 7.28
CA GLU A 3 2.63 20.62 6.17
C GLU A 3 2.94 19.29 5.46
N LEU A 4 3.08 19.34 4.14
CA LEU A 4 3.52 18.20 3.34
C LEU A 4 5.02 17.91 3.58
N ASP A 5 5.40 16.67 3.27
CA ASP A 5 6.77 16.16 3.35
C ASP A 5 7.35 16.20 4.76
N LYS A 6 6.48 15.99 5.74
CA LYS A 6 6.83 15.98 7.16
C LYS A 6 6.29 14.76 7.90
N ILE A 7 7.03 14.37 8.94
CA ILE A 7 6.61 13.44 9.97
C ILE A 7 6.31 14.23 11.25
N TYR A 8 5.29 13.79 12.00
CA TYR A 8 4.87 14.38 13.25
C TYR A 8 4.95 13.35 14.37
N ASN A 9 5.60 13.72 15.50
CA ASN A 9 5.67 12.87 16.68
C ASN A 9 4.42 13.08 17.54
N MET A 10 3.36 12.35 17.22
CA MET A 10 2.07 12.44 17.92
C MET A 10 1.17 11.25 17.59
N ASP A 11 0.09 11.12 18.34
CA ASP A 11 -0.98 10.17 18.05
C ASP A 11 -1.65 10.50 16.71
N CYS A 12 -1.77 9.48 15.85
CA CYS A 12 -2.29 9.65 14.50
C CYS A 12 -3.77 10.05 14.46
N LEU A 13 -4.60 9.56 15.39
CA LEU A 13 -6.02 9.94 15.46
C LEU A 13 -6.21 11.41 15.86
N ILE A 14 -5.25 11.96 16.61
CA ILE A 14 -5.21 13.39 16.93
C ILE A 14 -4.72 14.17 15.70
N GLY A 15 -3.57 13.77 15.14
CA GLY A 15 -2.95 14.48 14.02
C GLY A 15 -3.79 14.49 12.75
N MET A 16 -4.46 13.40 12.43
CA MET A 16 -5.33 13.34 11.25
C MET A 16 -6.46 14.38 11.26
N LYS A 17 -6.91 14.86 12.44
CA LYS A 17 -7.94 15.91 12.52
C LYS A 17 -7.52 17.23 11.86
N ASP A 18 -6.21 17.48 11.78
CA ASP A 18 -5.65 18.69 11.16
C ASP A 18 -5.39 18.54 9.66
N ILE A 19 -5.60 17.35 9.09
CA ILE A 19 -5.53 17.10 7.65
C ILE A 19 -6.84 17.56 7.01
N PRO A 20 -6.80 18.35 5.92
CA PRO A 20 -7.99 18.81 5.22
C PRO A 20 -8.80 17.64 4.61
N ASP A 21 -10.10 17.80 4.53
CA ASP A 21 -11.00 16.84 3.89
C ASP A 21 -10.63 16.63 2.42
N GLY A 22 -10.67 15.38 1.96
CA GLY A 22 -10.42 15.02 0.56
C GLY A 22 -9.05 15.46 0.02
N SER A 23 -8.02 15.53 0.88
CA SER A 23 -6.67 15.99 0.48
C SER A 23 -5.68 14.85 0.24
N ILE A 24 -5.95 13.64 0.71
CA ILE A 24 -5.06 12.48 0.62
C ILE A 24 -5.43 11.62 -0.59
N ASP A 25 -4.44 11.29 -1.42
CA ASP A 25 -4.60 10.40 -2.58
C ASP A 25 -4.53 8.92 -2.17
N CYS A 26 -3.65 8.58 -1.24
CA CYS A 26 -3.48 7.21 -0.80
C CYS A 26 -3.05 7.13 0.67
N VAL A 27 -3.55 6.14 1.39
CA VAL A 27 -3.01 5.73 2.69
C VAL A 27 -2.22 4.44 2.48
N ILE A 28 -0.97 4.38 2.93
CA ILE A 28 -0.16 3.16 2.94
C ILE A 28 0.38 3.00 4.35
N CYS A 29 -0.09 2.01 5.09
CA CYS A 29 0.23 1.89 6.50
C CYS A 29 0.37 0.43 6.96
N ASP A 30 1.38 0.21 7.79
CA ASP A 30 1.57 -1.01 8.58
C ASP A 30 1.08 -0.76 10.00
N LEU A 31 -0.23 -0.99 10.22
CA LEU A 31 -0.85 -0.76 11.53
C LEU A 31 -0.25 -1.67 12.60
N PRO A 32 -0.25 -1.28 13.89
CA PRO A 32 0.08 -2.20 14.97
C PRO A 32 -0.99 -3.30 15.09
N TYR A 33 -0.56 -4.57 15.16
CA TYR A 33 -1.46 -5.73 15.15
C TYR A 33 -1.88 -6.20 16.55
N GLY A 34 -1.23 -5.69 17.61
CA GLY A 34 -1.44 -6.15 19.00
C GLY A 34 -0.97 -7.58 19.23
N THR A 35 0.03 -8.03 18.50
CA THR A 35 0.54 -9.41 18.55
C THR A 35 1.90 -9.56 19.24
N THR A 36 2.50 -8.45 19.64
CA THR A 36 3.79 -8.40 20.33
C THR A 36 3.66 -7.74 21.69
N ASP A 37 4.58 -8.05 22.62
CA ASP A 37 4.65 -7.41 23.94
C ASP A 37 5.26 -6.00 23.90
N CYS A 38 5.41 -5.42 22.71
CA CYS A 38 5.97 -4.09 22.55
C CYS A 38 4.92 -3.03 22.90
N ALA A 39 5.29 -2.02 23.69
CA ALA A 39 4.40 -0.94 24.11
C ALA A 39 3.78 -0.13 22.95
N TRP A 40 4.40 -0.15 21.77
CA TRP A 40 3.90 0.51 20.55
C TRP A 40 2.93 -0.37 19.73
N ASP A 41 2.82 -1.68 20.03
CA ASP A 41 1.95 -2.60 19.28
C ASP A 41 0.53 -2.64 19.89
N SER A 42 -0.05 -1.47 20.12
CA SER A 42 -1.43 -1.32 20.59
C SER A 42 -2.36 -1.10 19.39
N VAL A 43 -3.36 -1.96 19.25
CA VAL A 43 -4.33 -1.88 18.15
C VAL A 43 -5.05 -0.53 18.17
N ILE A 44 -4.99 0.20 17.06
CA ILE A 44 -5.71 1.45 16.89
C ILE A 44 -7.21 1.14 16.74
N PRO A 45 -8.10 1.85 17.47
CA PRO A 45 -9.54 1.65 17.34
C PRO A 45 -10.01 1.85 15.88
N MET A 46 -10.60 0.81 15.28
CA MET A 46 -10.93 0.80 13.84
C MET A 46 -11.97 1.85 13.47
N GLU A 47 -13.01 2.06 14.27
CA GLU A 47 -14.09 3.00 13.94
C GLU A 47 -13.60 4.45 13.84
N PRO A 48 -12.88 5.04 14.83
CA PRO A 48 -12.29 6.36 14.68
C PRO A 48 -11.26 6.45 13.54
N LEU A 49 -10.52 5.37 13.27
CA LEU A 49 -9.56 5.32 12.17
C LEU A 49 -10.27 5.44 10.82
N TRP A 50 -11.34 4.64 10.59
CA TRP A 50 -12.13 4.70 9.38
C TRP A 50 -12.89 6.01 9.22
N GLU A 51 -13.33 6.64 10.32
CA GLU A 51 -13.94 7.97 10.29
C GLU A 51 -12.97 9.00 9.68
N GLN A 52 -11.70 9.02 10.16
CA GLN A 52 -10.69 9.91 9.61
C GLN A 52 -10.36 9.56 8.16
N TYR A 53 -10.16 8.31 7.81
CA TYR A 53 -9.86 7.91 6.43
C TYR A 53 -10.98 8.33 5.46
N ARG A 54 -12.25 8.15 5.84
CA ARG A 54 -13.40 8.57 5.01
C ARG A 54 -13.41 10.07 4.75
N ARG A 55 -13.01 10.87 5.74
CA ARG A 55 -12.98 12.32 5.66
C ARG A 55 -11.84 12.84 4.80
N ILE A 56 -10.62 12.36 5.06
CA ILE A 56 -9.39 12.93 4.46
C ILE A 56 -9.09 12.39 3.06
N LEU A 57 -9.58 11.18 2.73
CA LEU A 57 -9.26 10.54 1.46
C LEU A 57 -10.06 11.17 0.33
N LYS A 58 -9.42 11.41 -0.81
CA LYS A 58 -10.11 11.75 -2.06
C LYS A 58 -11.02 10.59 -2.48
N HIS A 59 -12.11 10.88 -3.18
CA HIS A 59 -13.07 9.86 -3.59
C HIS A 59 -12.42 8.69 -4.38
N GLN A 60 -11.47 8.99 -5.26
CA GLN A 60 -10.73 8.00 -6.05
C GLN A 60 -9.54 7.39 -5.32
N GLY A 61 -9.27 7.86 -4.10
CA GLY A 61 -8.15 7.43 -3.29
C GLY A 61 -8.29 6.00 -2.77
N SER A 62 -7.19 5.46 -2.30
CA SER A 62 -7.10 4.08 -1.81
C SER A 62 -6.46 4.03 -0.43
N VAL A 63 -6.85 3.03 0.35
CA VAL A 63 -6.21 2.69 1.63
C VAL A 63 -5.60 1.31 1.50
N LEU A 64 -4.30 1.20 1.73
CA LEU A 64 -3.52 -0.02 1.69
C LEU A 64 -3.00 -0.33 3.09
N LEU A 65 -3.49 -1.40 3.68
CA LEU A 65 -3.13 -1.77 5.04
C LEU A 65 -2.47 -3.14 5.05
N PHE A 66 -1.24 -3.17 5.58
CA PHE A 66 -0.52 -4.41 5.81
C PHE A 66 -1.17 -5.20 6.94
N GLY A 67 -1.07 -6.50 6.84
CA GLY A 67 -1.63 -7.37 7.85
C GLY A 67 -1.23 -8.82 7.71
N SER A 68 -1.58 -9.54 8.74
CA SER A 68 -1.32 -10.96 8.92
C SER A 68 -2.53 -11.56 9.63
N GLU A 69 -2.90 -12.80 9.31
CA GLU A 69 -4.01 -13.45 10.03
C GLU A 69 -3.69 -13.64 11.53
N PRO A 70 -4.65 -13.48 12.44
CA PRO A 70 -6.08 -13.18 12.21
C PRO A 70 -6.40 -11.67 12.01
N PHE A 71 -5.43 -10.77 12.20
CA PHE A 71 -5.62 -9.31 12.10
C PHE A 71 -6.16 -8.89 10.73
N SER A 72 -5.65 -9.48 9.63
CA SER A 72 -6.14 -9.17 8.28
C SER A 72 -7.62 -9.48 8.10
N SER A 73 -8.14 -10.56 8.71
CA SER A 73 -9.57 -10.87 8.67
C SER A 73 -10.40 -9.84 9.43
N MET A 74 -9.96 -9.45 10.63
CA MET A 74 -10.61 -8.39 11.41
C MET A 74 -10.61 -7.06 10.66
N LEU A 75 -9.48 -6.71 10.03
CA LEU A 75 -9.32 -5.50 9.25
C LEU A 75 -10.29 -5.44 8.06
N ARG A 76 -10.40 -6.51 7.28
CA ARG A 76 -11.35 -6.59 6.16
C ARG A 76 -12.80 -6.48 6.64
N MET A 77 -13.14 -7.17 7.73
CA MET A 77 -14.49 -7.11 8.32
C MET A 77 -14.85 -5.73 8.87
N SER A 78 -13.87 -4.93 9.28
CA SER A 78 -14.12 -3.59 9.82
C SER A 78 -14.63 -2.58 8.77
N ASN A 79 -14.44 -2.86 7.46
CA ASN A 79 -14.95 -2.00 6.38
C ASN A 79 -15.14 -2.77 5.07
N LEU A 80 -16.10 -3.70 5.04
CA LEU A 80 -16.41 -4.51 3.86
C LEU A 80 -16.87 -3.70 2.66
N ASP A 81 -17.54 -2.58 2.86
CA ASP A 81 -18.04 -1.72 1.77
C ASP A 81 -16.90 -1.15 0.94
N TRP A 82 -15.79 -0.80 1.58
CA TRP A 82 -14.63 -0.25 0.90
C TRP A 82 -13.63 -1.32 0.46
N TYR A 83 -13.68 -2.54 1.03
CA TYR A 83 -12.77 -3.61 0.66
C TYR A 83 -12.88 -3.96 -0.83
N LYS A 84 -11.73 -4.12 -1.49
CA LYS A 84 -11.64 -4.42 -2.93
C LYS A 84 -10.98 -5.77 -3.19
N TYR A 85 -9.73 -5.93 -2.77
CA TYR A 85 -8.92 -7.13 -2.95
C TYR A 85 -7.67 -7.05 -2.08
N ASP A 86 -6.90 -8.13 -2.08
CA ASP A 86 -5.61 -8.21 -1.40
C ASP A 86 -4.47 -8.34 -2.41
N TRP A 87 -3.32 -7.74 -2.08
CA TRP A 87 -2.04 -8.17 -2.56
C TRP A 87 -1.44 -9.16 -1.56
N ILE A 88 -0.74 -10.18 -2.08
CA ILE A 88 0.07 -11.11 -1.29
C ILE A 88 1.53 -10.77 -1.56
N TRP A 89 2.19 -10.16 -0.60
CA TRP A 89 3.63 -9.94 -0.68
C TRP A 89 4.35 -11.20 -0.24
N GLN A 90 4.92 -11.92 -1.20
CA GLN A 90 5.77 -13.08 -0.97
C GLN A 90 7.17 -12.62 -0.57
N LYS A 91 7.65 -13.11 0.58
CA LYS A 91 8.98 -12.84 1.11
C LYS A 91 9.96 -13.90 0.63
N ASN A 92 11.20 -13.48 0.39
CA ASN A 92 12.30 -14.41 0.08
C ASN A 92 12.81 -15.19 1.29
N VAL A 93 12.58 -14.70 2.53
CA VAL A 93 12.96 -15.35 3.77
C VAL A 93 11.73 -15.60 4.63
N PRO A 94 11.39 -16.87 4.90
CA PRO A 94 10.27 -17.22 5.77
C PRO A 94 10.57 -16.88 7.23
N THR A 95 9.52 -16.65 8.00
CA THR A 95 9.57 -16.40 9.46
C THR A 95 8.85 -17.52 10.23
N GLY A 96 9.07 -17.58 11.55
CA GLY A 96 8.40 -18.56 12.41
C GLY A 96 9.10 -19.92 12.51
N PHE A 97 10.41 -19.97 12.26
CA PHE A 97 11.21 -21.20 12.35
C PHE A 97 11.04 -21.95 13.68
N GLN A 98 10.84 -21.24 14.79
CA GLN A 98 10.59 -21.83 16.11
C GLN A 98 9.39 -22.78 16.13
N HIS A 99 8.41 -22.54 15.26
CA HIS A 99 7.18 -23.32 15.15
C HIS A 99 7.16 -24.27 13.94
N ALA A 100 8.26 -24.39 13.19
CA ALA A 100 8.31 -25.14 11.93
C ALA A 100 7.96 -26.63 12.05
N LYS A 101 8.06 -27.20 13.26
CA LYS A 101 7.63 -28.59 13.55
C LYS A 101 6.12 -28.72 13.79
N ASN A 102 5.42 -27.63 14.04
CA ASN A 102 4.01 -27.62 14.45
C ASN A 102 3.09 -27.00 13.39
N MET A 103 3.65 -26.09 12.56
CA MET A 103 2.90 -25.37 11.54
C MET A 103 3.83 -24.90 10.41
N PRO A 104 3.31 -24.60 9.20
CA PRO A 104 4.12 -24.02 8.14
C PRO A 104 4.76 -22.71 8.55
N MET A 105 5.98 -22.47 8.06
CA MET A 105 6.64 -21.18 8.19
C MET A 105 5.93 -20.14 7.32
N LYS A 106 5.92 -18.90 7.78
CA LYS A 106 5.24 -17.79 7.12
C LYS A 106 6.20 -17.06 6.17
N ASP A 107 5.89 -17.11 4.89
CA ASP A 107 6.67 -16.50 3.81
C ASP A 107 5.92 -15.38 3.06
N TYR A 108 4.79 -14.91 3.60
CA TYR A 108 4.02 -13.83 2.99
C TYR A 108 3.41 -12.87 4.01
N GLU A 109 3.04 -11.68 3.54
CA GLU A 109 2.13 -10.74 4.21
C GLU A 109 1.01 -10.35 3.26
N ILE A 110 -0.12 -9.96 3.84
CA ILE A 110 -1.30 -9.48 3.12
C ILE A 110 -1.28 -7.95 3.10
N ILE A 111 -1.66 -7.35 1.98
CA ILE A 111 -1.90 -5.91 1.87
C ILE A 111 -3.33 -5.76 1.38
N SER A 112 -4.23 -5.44 2.30
CA SER A 112 -5.65 -5.26 1.98
C SER A 112 -5.90 -3.88 1.39
N VAL A 113 -6.60 -3.83 0.25
CA VAL A 113 -6.89 -2.61 -0.50
C VAL A 113 -8.34 -2.22 -0.32
N PHE A 114 -8.56 -0.96 0.08
CA PHE A 114 -9.88 -0.37 0.29
C PHE A 114 -10.02 0.93 -0.52
N SER A 115 -11.22 1.24 -0.97
CA SER A 115 -11.55 2.50 -1.64
C SER A 115 -13.06 2.77 -1.62
N ALA A 116 -13.47 4.03 -1.54
CA ALA A 116 -14.86 4.41 -1.76
C ALA A 116 -15.27 4.24 -3.24
N ALA A 117 -14.32 4.41 -4.14
CA ALA A 117 -14.54 4.32 -5.58
C ALA A 117 -14.64 2.87 -6.07
N SER A 118 -15.12 2.69 -7.28
CA SER A 118 -15.34 1.39 -7.90
C SER A 118 -14.13 0.89 -8.70
N MET A 119 -14.05 -0.44 -8.92
CA MET A 119 -13.01 -1.11 -9.71
C MET A 119 -13.49 -1.52 -11.12
N GLY A 120 -14.46 -0.90 -11.70
CA GLY A 120 -14.98 -1.31 -13.00
C GLY A 120 -14.22 -0.72 -14.20
N HIS A 121 -14.74 -1.00 -15.39
CA HIS A 121 -14.19 -0.46 -16.63
C HIS A 121 -14.27 1.06 -16.67
N ALA A 122 -13.16 1.72 -17.06
CA ALA A 122 -13.05 3.18 -17.13
C ALA A 122 -14.19 3.84 -17.93
N ASN A 123 -14.59 3.22 -19.04
CA ASN A 123 -15.68 3.74 -19.92
C ASN A 123 -17.06 3.77 -19.24
N LEU A 124 -17.28 2.92 -18.21
CA LEU A 124 -18.56 2.83 -17.51
C LEU A 124 -18.58 3.69 -16.24
N LEU A 125 -17.44 3.91 -15.61
CA LEU A 125 -17.33 4.54 -14.30
C LEU A 125 -16.89 6.01 -14.36
N LYS A 126 -16.32 6.47 -15.47
CA LYS A 126 -15.79 7.83 -15.61
C LYS A 126 -14.92 8.22 -14.38
N ASN A 127 -15.31 9.26 -13.64
CA ASN A 127 -14.60 9.77 -12.48
C ASN A 127 -14.86 8.96 -11.18
N ASN A 128 -15.66 7.89 -11.23
CA ASN A 128 -15.93 7.05 -10.08
C ASN A 128 -15.06 5.79 -10.02
N ARG A 129 -13.90 5.81 -10.64
CA ARG A 129 -12.95 4.71 -10.60
C ARG A 129 -11.81 5.04 -9.66
N MET A 130 -11.42 4.06 -8.80
CA MET A 130 -10.25 4.24 -7.96
C MET A 130 -8.97 4.38 -8.83
N THR A 131 -8.02 5.17 -8.36
CA THR A 131 -6.71 5.33 -9.01
C THR A 131 -5.98 3.99 -9.00
N TYR A 132 -5.59 3.53 -10.21
CA TYR A 132 -4.83 2.30 -10.38
C TYR A 132 -3.98 2.38 -11.63
N ASN A 133 -2.67 2.44 -11.46
CA ASN A 133 -1.64 2.51 -12.50
C ASN A 133 -0.88 1.18 -12.52
N PRO A 134 -1.22 0.22 -13.41
CA PRO A 134 -0.57 -1.08 -13.42
C PRO A 134 0.92 -0.95 -13.72
N GLN A 135 1.76 -1.55 -12.88
CA GLN A 135 3.22 -1.51 -13.00
C GLN A 135 3.76 -2.74 -13.76
N GLY A 136 4.94 -2.60 -14.37
CA GLY A 136 5.62 -3.71 -15.04
C GLY A 136 5.04 -4.11 -16.40
N LEU A 137 4.22 -3.25 -17.01
CA LEU A 137 3.67 -3.50 -18.34
C LEU A 137 4.76 -3.57 -19.39
N GLN A 138 4.56 -4.46 -20.36
CA GLN A 138 5.44 -4.62 -21.51
C GLN A 138 4.62 -4.40 -22.79
N LEU A 139 5.23 -3.78 -23.80
CA LEU A 139 4.61 -3.68 -25.10
C LEU A 139 4.54 -5.07 -25.72
N CYS A 140 3.37 -5.42 -26.21
CA CYS A 140 3.16 -6.63 -26.99
C CYS A 140 2.14 -6.35 -28.09
N HIS A 141 2.27 -7.04 -29.21
CA HIS A 141 1.31 -6.93 -30.29
C HIS A 141 0.68 -8.31 -30.52
N VAL A 142 -0.41 -8.55 -29.82
CA VAL A 142 -1.12 -9.84 -29.90
C VAL A 142 -2.54 -9.59 -30.43
N ILE A 143 -2.85 -10.21 -31.56
CA ILE A 143 -4.19 -10.22 -32.13
C ILE A 143 -4.82 -11.59 -31.86
N GLU A 144 -5.85 -11.63 -31.02
CA GLU A 144 -6.58 -12.87 -30.72
C GLU A 144 -7.98 -12.84 -31.33
N ASN A 145 -8.32 -13.87 -32.13
CA ASN A 145 -9.69 -14.16 -32.54
C ASN A 145 -10.41 -14.90 -31.39
N VAL A 146 -11.41 -14.27 -30.83
CA VAL A 146 -12.09 -14.75 -29.60
C VAL A 146 -13.27 -15.68 -29.91
N GLN A 147 -13.71 -15.79 -31.17
CA GLN A 147 -14.88 -16.57 -31.56
C GLN A 147 -14.87 -18.05 -31.13
N SER A 148 -13.71 -18.65 -30.93
CA SER A 148 -13.58 -20.07 -30.58
C SER A 148 -13.45 -20.39 -29.08
N LYS A 149 -13.34 -19.37 -28.20
CA LYS A 149 -13.01 -19.59 -26.78
C LYS A 149 -14.20 -19.42 -25.81
N PHE A 150 -15.37 -19.01 -26.27
CA PHE A 150 -16.52 -18.86 -25.39
C PHE A 150 -17.33 -20.16 -25.30
N ASN A 151 -17.08 -20.95 -24.26
CA ASN A 151 -18.05 -21.91 -23.79
C ASN A 151 -19.32 -21.18 -23.31
N ASN A 152 -20.48 -21.66 -23.72
CA ASN A 152 -21.81 -21.06 -23.47
C ASN A 152 -22.19 -20.86 -21.98
N THR A 153 -21.31 -21.15 -21.04
CA THR A 153 -21.55 -21.12 -19.59
C THR A 153 -21.48 -19.72 -18.97
N VAL A 154 -20.84 -18.79 -19.64
CA VAL A 154 -20.67 -17.40 -19.11
C VAL A 154 -21.11 -16.38 -20.15
N GLY A 155 -22.34 -16.29 -20.48
CA GLY A 155 -22.97 -15.42 -21.47
C GLY A 155 -22.11 -14.31 -22.12
N LYS A 156 -22.38 -13.95 -23.36
CA LYS A 156 -21.70 -12.83 -24.05
C LYS A 156 -21.89 -11.53 -23.26
N ARG A 157 -20.80 -10.89 -22.85
CA ARG A 157 -20.84 -9.53 -22.30
C ARG A 157 -20.67 -8.49 -23.41
N PRO A 158 -21.30 -7.30 -23.31
CA PRO A 158 -21.20 -6.24 -24.35
C PRO A 158 -19.76 -5.79 -24.66
N SER A 159 -18.82 -6.06 -23.75
CA SER A 159 -17.38 -5.74 -23.90
C SER A 159 -16.59 -6.79 -24.70
N HIS A 160 -17.19 -7.92 -25.05
CA HIS A 160 -16.52 -8.98 -25.80
C HIS A 160 -16.54 -8.65 -27.28
N LYS A 161 -15.43 -8.19 -27.80
CA LYS A 161 -15.21 -7.99 -29.23
C LYS A 161 -14.79 -9.33 -29.87
N GLU A 162 -15.12 -9.51 -31.16
CA GLU A 162 -14.72 -10.71 -31.91
C GLU A 162 -13.19 -10.80 -32.11
N VAL A 163 -12.53 -9.66 -32.12
CA VAL A 163 -11.07 -9.53 -32.19
C VAL A 163 -10.59 -8.69 -31.02
N ILE A 164 -9.67 -9.20 -30.24
CA ILE A 164 -8.97 -8.46 -29.17
C ILE A 164 -7.57 -8.17 -29.65
N ILE A 165 -7.24 -6.87 -29.74
CA ILE A 165 -5.88 -6.38 -29.95
C ILE A 165 -5.31 -6.04 -28.59
N ARG A 166 -4.21 -6.67 -28.20
CA ARG A 166 -3.47 -6.37 -26.98
C ARG A 166 -2.19 -5.64 -27.34
N GLU A 167 -2.07 -4.40 -26.92
CA GLU A 167 -0.87 -3.58 -27.08
C GLU A 167 0.07 -3.72 -25.87
N GLN A 168 -0.47 -4.15 -24.74
CA GLN A 168 0.25 -4.32 -23.49
C GLN A 168 0.00 -5.69 -22.88
N CYS A 169 1.04 -6.26 -22.30
CA CYS A 169 1.01 -7.53 -21.57
C CYS A 169 1.76 -7.39 -20.24
N ASN A 170 1.90 -8.49 -19.53
CA ASN A 170 2.54 -8.55 -18.20
C ASN A 170 1.81 -7.70 -17.15
N TYR A 171 0.47 -7.72 -17.15
CA TYR A 171 -0.31 -7.08 -16.11
C TYR A 171 -0.02 -7.66 -14.73
N PRO A 172 -0.01 -6.84 -13.67
CA PRO A 172 0.25 -7.28 -12.30
C PRO A 172 -0.66 -8.44 -11.87
N ARG A 173 -0.09 -9.35 -11.09
CA ARG A 173 -0.81 -10.44 -10.42
C ARG A 173 -0.91 -10.14 -8.94
N MET A 174 -1.89 -10.71 -8.24
CA MET A 174 -2.10 -10.48 -6.80
C MET A 174 -0.90 -10.91 -5.94
N ILE A 175 -0.10 -11.87 -6.40
CA ILE A 175 1.14 -12.28 -5.71
C ILE A 175 2.30 -11.47 -6.30
N ILE A 176 2.97 -10.72 -5.44
CA ILE A 176 4.15 -9.90 -5.76
C ILE A 176 5.31 -10.33 -4.88
N SER A 177 6.51 -10.35 -5.44
CA SER A 177 7.74 -10.77 -4.73
C SER A 177 8.69 -9.59 -4.62
N PHE A 178 9.06 -9.24 -3.40
CA PHE A 178 10.08 -8.25 -3.07
C PHE A 178 10.97 -8.80 -1.98
N ASP A 179 12.27 -8.57 -2.12
CA ASP A 179 13.23 -9.02 -1.12
C ASP A 179 13.03 -8.26 0.19
N SER A 180 12.71 -9.00 1.26
CA SER A 180 12.53 -8.44 2.59
C SER A 180 13.83 -7.92 3.22
N GLN A 181 14.98 -8.27 2.65
CA GLN A 181 16.32 -7.91 3.13
C GLN A 181 17.10 -7.02 2.15
N ALA A 182 16.49 -6.62 1.00
CA ALA A 182 17.15 -5.78 0.01
C ALA A 182 17.44 -4.35 0.54
N GLY A 183 18.48 -3.75 -0.01
CA GLY A 183 18.86 -2.37 0.31
C GLY A 183 19.41 -2.20 1.73
N GLU A 184 18.93 -1.19 2.43
CA GLU A 184 19.41 -0.82 3.78
C GLU A 184 19.19 -1.95 4.83
N GLY A 185 18.31 -2.90 4.55
CA GLY A 185 18.07 -4.07 5.42
C GLY A 185 19.14 -5.16 5.31
N ALA A 186 19.93 -5.18 4.24
CA ALA A 186 20.92 -6.24 3.98
C ALA A 186 22.13 -6.22 4.94
N ASN A 187 22.42 -5.08 5.58
CA ASN A 187 23.61 -4.87 6.41
C ASN A 187 23.32 -4.70 7.91
N ASN A 188 22.25 -5.28 8.45
CA ASN A 188 21.81 -5.07 9.85
C ASN A 188 21.50 -3.60 10.22
N ASN A 189 21.38 -2.70 9.27
CA ASN A 189 21.08 -1.29 9.48
C ASN A 189 19.55 -1.01 9.54
N ARG A 190 18.76 -2.00 9.96
CA ARG A 190 17.33 -1.78 10.14
C ARG A 190 17.07 -0.82 11.28
N ILE A 191 16.36 0.25 11.00
CA ILE A 191 15.94 1.25 12.00
C ILE A 191 14.78 0.70 12.83
N HIS A 192 13.89 -0.10 12.22
CA HIS A 192 12.73 -0.69 12.86
C HIS A 192 12.68 -2.20 12.60
N PRO A 193 12.28 -3.04 13.59
CA PRO A 193 12.22 -4.50 13.43
C PRO A 193 11.32 -4.96 12.27
N THR A 194 10.23 -4.25 12.02
CA THR A 194 9.22 -4.56 10.99
C THR A 194 9.36 -3.68 9.73
N GLN A 195 10.53 -3.06 9.52
CA GLN A 195 10.77 -2.18 8.36
C GLN A 195 10.43 -2.88 7.05
N LYS A 196 9.52 -2.28 6.27
CA LYS A 196 9.14 -2.77 4.94
C LYS A 196 10.21 -2.41 3.89
N PRO A 197 10.38 -3.22 2.84
CA PRO A 197 11.28 -2.90 1.72
C PRO A 197 10.85 -1.63 1.00
N VAL A 198 11.80 -0.75 0.69
CA VAL A 198 11.51 0.50 -0.04
C VAL A 198 10.90 0.21 -1.40
N ASP A 199 11.41 -0.78 -2.13
CA ASP A 199 10.92 -1.10 -3.48
C ASP A 199 9.49 -1.63 -3.49
N LEU A 200 9.05 -2.36 -2.45
CA LEU A 200 7.65 -2.74 -2.28
C LEU A 200 6.77 -1.50 -2.11
N ILE A 201 7.16 -0.58 -1.23
CA ILE A 201 6.37 0.64 -1.00
C ILE A 201 6.36 1.53 -2.25
N ARG A 202 7.50 1.66 -2.97
CA ARG A 202 7.56 2.37 -4.26
C ARG A 202 6.60 1.80 -5.29
N TYR A 203 6.55 0.46 -5.41
CA TYR A 203 5.61 -0.21 -6.31
C TYR A 203 4.15 0.15 -5.97
N LEU A 204 3.78 0.16 -4.68
CA LEU A 204 2.44 0.53 -4.23
C LEU A 204 2.15 2.02 -4.45
N VAL A 205 3.10 2.91 -4.14
CA VAL A 205 3.00 4.36 -4.40
C VAL A 205 2.72 4.64 -5.87
N LEU A 206 3.50 4.04 -6.77
CA LEU A 206 3.32 4.18 -8.22
C LEU A 206 1.98 3.62 -8.71
N THR A 207 1.52 2.53 -8.11
CA THR A 207 0.27 1.87 -8.50
C THR A 207 -0.96 2.70 -8.12
N TYR A 208 -0.96 3.34 -6.97
CA TYR A 208 -2.17 3.96 -6.41
C TYR A 208 -2.16 5.49 -6.38
N THR A 209 -1.10 6.12 -6.88
CA THR A 209 -1.02 7.59 -6.95
C THR A 209 -0.42 8.06 -8.25
N ASP A 210 -0.82 9.27 -8.66
CA ASP A 210 -0.17 10.01 -9.73
C ASP A 210 0.97 10.89 -9.19
N MET A 211 1.80 11.43 -10.07
CA MET A 211 2.88 12.34 -9.70
C MET A 211 2.32 13.54 -8.92
N GLY A 212 2.98 13.93 -7.82
CA GLY A 212 2.53 15.00 -6.93
C GLY A 212 1.37 14.60 -6.01
N GLY A 213 0.91 13.34 -6.05
CA GLY A 213 -0.11 12.82 -5.11
C GLY A 213 0.39 12.83 -3.67
N VAL A 214 -0.53 12.94 -2.71
CA VAL A 214 -0.24 12.99 -1.27
C VAL A 214 -0.54 11.65 -0.62
N ILE A 215 0.46 11.05 0.01
CA ILE A 215 0.36 9.79 0.72
C ILE A 215 0.38 10.02 2.23
N LEU A 216 -0.53 9.37 2.94
CA LEU A 216 -0.53 9.31 4.40
C LEU A 216 0.02 7.96 4.86
N ASP A 217 0.95 7.98 5.81
CA ASP A 217 1.33 6.82 6.61
C ASP A 217 1.16 7.18 8.09
N ASN A 218 0.09 6.69 8.69
CA ASN A 218 -0.26 7.06 10.06
C ASN A 218 0.46 6.25 11.15
N CYS A 219 1.36 5.32 10.76
CA CYS A 219 2.26 4.57 11.64
C CYS A 219 3.62 4.41 10.95
N ILE A 220 4.26 5.53 10.60
CA ILE A 220 5.34 5.58 9.60
C ILE A 220 6.65 4.87 10.05
N GLY A 221 6.82 4.61 11.33
CA GLY A 221 7.93 3.84 11.88
C GLY A 221 9.30 4.34 11.41
N SER A 222 9.95 3.55 10.57
CA SER A 222 11.27 3.86 10.01
C SER A 222 11.29 4.88 8.87
N GLY A 223 10.14 5.39 8.44
CA GLY A 223 10.05 6.38 7.34
C GLY A 223 10.12 5.77 5.93
N THR A 224 9.91 4.48 5.76
CA THR A 224 10.04 3.84 4.43
C THR A 224 9.07 4.42 3.41
N THR A 225 7.84 4.72 3.81
CA THR A 225 6.85 5.36 2.95
C THR A 225 7.30 6.75 2.49
N ALA A 226 7.89 7.54 3.39
CA ALA A 226 8.45 8.84 3.04
C ALA A 226 9.59 8.73 2.00
N ILE A 227 10.52 7.79 2.20
CA ILE A 227 11.60 7.53 1.23
C ILE A 227 11.04 7.16 -0.15
N ALA A 228 10.05 6.29 -0.19
CA ALA A 228 9.40 5.90 -1.44
C ALA A 228 8.73 7.10 -2.13
N CYS A 229 8.03 7.95 -1.38
CA CYS A 229 7.39 9.16 -1.90
C CYS A 229 8.41 10.14 -2.49
N ILE A 230 9.51 10.40 -1.79
CA ILE A 230 10.58 11.29 -2.25
C ILE A 230 11.16 10.78 -3.58
N ARG A 231 11.51 9.48 -3.67
CA ARG A 231 12.07 8.87 -4.89
C ARG A 231 11.11 8.95 -6.07
N GLU A 232 9.82 8.81 -5.81
CA GLU A 232 8.79 8.79 -6.85
C GLU A 232 8.11 10.15 -7.09
N LYS A 233 8.61 11.24 -6.50
CA LYS A 233 8.08 12.61 -6.63
C LYS A 233 6.60 12.70 -6.21
N ARG A 234 6.29 12.13 -5.06
CA ARG A 234 5.02 12.25 -4.34
C ARG A 234 5.26 12.97 -3.04
N HIS A 235 4.19 13.56 -2.49
CA HIS A 235 4.21 14.16 -1.16
C HIS A 235 3.77 13.14 -0.11
N PHE A 236 4.16 13.37 1.13
CA PHE A 236 3.76 12.53 2.25
C PHE A 236 3.39 13.35 3.49
N ILE A 237 2.58 12.72 4.34
CA ILE A 237 2.37 13.09 5.74
C ILE A 237 2.57 11.82 6.55
N GLY A 238 3.35 11.87 7.63
CA GLY A 238 3.59 10.71 8.48
C GLY A 238 3.35 11.00 9.94
N PHE A 239 2.86 9.99 10.68
CA PHE A 239 2.76 10.04 12.14
C PHE A 239 3.57 8.90 12.76
N GLU A 240 4.29 9.21 13.83
CA GLU A 240 5.02 8.25 14.64
C GLU A 240 4.89 8.62 16.12
N LEU A 241 4.33 7.70 16.90
CA LEU A 241 4.10 7.95 18.32
C LEU A 241 5.39 7.82 19.15
N ASN A 242 6.23 6.85 18.78
CA ASN A 242 7.49 6.61 19.48
C ASN A 242 8.54 7.63 19.06
N LYS A 243 9.01 8.44 20.03
CA LYS A 243 9.96 9.52 19.79
C LYS A 243 11.30 9.03 19.20
N GLU A 244 11.80 7.87 19.63
CA GLU A 244 13.07 7.33 19.15
C GLU A 244 12.97 6.94 17.66
N TYR A 245 11.87 6.26 17.26
CA TYR A 245 11.63 5.92 15.84
C TYR A 245 11.38 7.18 15.01
N TYR A 246 10.64 8.15 15.52
CA TYR A 246 10.45 9.45 14.88
C TYR A 246 11.78 10.13 14.56
N GLU A 247 12.70 10.27 15.55
CA GLU A 247 14.00 10.91 15.34
C GLU A 247 14.86 10.17 14.31
N LYS A 248 14.86 8.83 14.36
CA LYS A 248 15.56 7.99 13.38
C LYS A 248 14.99 8.14 11.97
N ALA A 249 13.66 8.19 11.84
CA ALA A 249 12.99 8.38 10.55
C ALA A 249 13.29 9.77 9.96
N CYS A 250 13.23 10.83 10.76
CA CYS A 250 13.58 12.18 10.31
C CYS A 250 15.02 12.24 9.77
N LYS A 251 15.98 11.67 10.51
CA LYS A 251 17.38 11.62 10.07
C LYS A 251 17.55 10.84 8.75
N ARG A 252 16.83 9.74 8.59
CA ARG A 252 16.84 8.93 7.36
C ARG A 252 16.32 9.73 6.18
N ILE A 253 15.20 10.44 6.34
CA ILE A 253 14.60 11.30 5.32
C ILE A 253 15.54 12.44 4.91
N GLU A 254 16.15 13.14 5.89
CA GLU A 254 17.13 14.18 5.60
C GLU A 254 18.31 13.65 4.77
N ASN A 255 18.81 12.47 5.08
CA ASN A 255 19.89 11.85 4.33
C ASN A 255 19.48 11.53 2.90
N GLU A 256 18.26 10.99 2.70
CA GLU A 256 17.73 10.69 1.36
C GLU A 256 17.59 11.97 0.52
N GLN A 257 17.02 13.04 1.10
CA GLN A 257 16.86 14.33 0.43
C GLN A 257 18.20 14.94 0.03
N ARG A 258 19.22 14.85 0.90
CA ARG A 258 20.59 15.33 0.58
C ARG A 258 21.20 14.54 -0.58
N GLN A 259 21.04 13.22 -0.61
CA GLN A 259 21.56 12.39 -1.71
C GLN A 259 20.95 12.78 -3.05
N LEU A 260 19.64 13.01 -3.09
CA LEU A 260 18.95 13.40 -4.33
C LEU A 260 19.26 14.83 -4.78
N SER A 261 19.65 15.72 -3.87
CA SER A 261 20.04 17.10 -4.22
C SER A 261 21.44 17.21 -4.84
N LEU A 262 22.22 16.12 -4.83
CA LEU A 262 23.57 16.05 -5.42
C LEU A 262 23.55 15.62 -6.90
N PHE A 263 22.38 15.23 -7.43
CA PHE A 263 22.16 14.82 -8.82
C PHE A 263 21.09 15.68 -9.49
#